data_2b1094fc567f6ddeb778f6a70ceda28f
#
_entry.id   2b1094fc567f6ddeb778f6a70ceda28f
#
_cell.length_a   1.000
_cell.length_b   1.000
_cell.length_c   1.000
_cell.angle_alpha   90.00
_cell.angle_beta   90.00
_cell.angle_gamma   90.00
#
_symmetry.space_group_name_H-M   'P 1'
#
loop_
_entity.id
_entity.type
_entity.pdbx_description
1 polymer ?
#
loop_
_entity_poly.entity_id
_entity_poly.type
_entity_poly.pdbx_seq_one_letter_code
_entity_poly.pdbx_strand_id
1 'polypeptide(L)'
;SGFLRALDLFWNGWASNRPKVKLIVCGSATTWMTNKLLGDKGGLHNRVTRPLHLVPFTLLETEQYLQSMNIDWSRQEVLDAYMILGGTPFYLSLLRPDLSLTQNVDELFFSGDAVLRSEYSFLFKSLFNEAALYRRIVELLSTTLMGMTRQDIVKSLKITDNGNLTEALDNLVRCDFLRRYQA
;
A
#
# COMPACT_ATOMS: atom_id res chain seq x y z
N SER A 1 -6.39 -0.50 22.13
CA SER A 1 -7.71 -0.33 21.53
C SER A 1 -8.60 -1.49 21.97
N GLY A 2 -9.92 -1.28 22.06
CA GLY A 2 -10.87 -2.32 22.44
C GLY A 2 -10.82 -3.56 21.55
N PHE A 3 -10.52 -3.39 20.27
CA PHE A 3 -10.39 -4.48 19.30
C PHE A 3 -9.25 -5.48 19.67
N LEU A 4 -8.05 -5.02 19.98
CA LEU A 4 -6.94 -5.92 20.34
C LEU A 4 -7.25 -6.72 21.60
N ARG A 5 -7.89 -6.08 22.58
CA ARG A 5 -8.34 -6.76 23.81
C ARG A 5 -9.41 -7.82 23.52
N ALA A 6 -10.37 -7.50 22.67
CA ALA A 6 -11.39 -8.45 22.25
C ALA A 6 -10.81 -9.64 21.48
N LEU A 7 -9.83 -9.37 20.58
CA LEU A 7 -9.12 -10.38 19.82
C LEU A 7 -8.29 -11.29 20.74
N ASP A 8 -7.61 -10.72 21.73
CA ASP A 8 -6.85 -11.45 22.75
C ASP A 8 -7.75 -12.39 23.57
N LEU A 9 -8.86 -11.86 24.08
CA LEU A 9 -9.86 -12.64 24.83
C LEU A 9 -10.44 -13.78 23.98
N PHE A 10 -10.80 -13.49 22.74
CA PHE A 10 -11.31 -14.49 21.80
C PHE A 10 -10.28 -15.59 21.54
N TRP A 11 -9.05 -15.21 21.21
CA TRP A 11 -8.02 -16.18 20.87
C TRP A 11 -7.61 -17.03 22.10
N ASN A 12 -7.20 -16.39 23.19
CA ASN A 12 -6.69 -17.11 24.37
C ASN A 12 -7.81 -17.77 25.19
N GLY A 13 -9.02 -17.21 25.20
CA GLY A 13 -10.14 -17.77 25.98
C GLY A 13 -10.89 -18.89 25.25
N TRP A 14 -10.90 -18.89 23.91
CA TRP A 14 -11.75 -19.82 23.17
C TRP A 14 -11.05 -20.49 21.98
N ALA A 15 -10.43 -19.73 21.07
CA ALA A 15 -9.99 -20.24 19.77
C ALA A 15 -8.73 -21.12 19.86
N SER A 16 -7.77 -20.76 20.69
CA SER A 16 -6.45 -21.45 20.80
C SER A 16 -6.56 -22.92 21.20
N ASN A 17 -7.60 -23.30 21.91
CA ASN A 17 -7.85 -24.68 22.35
C ASN A 17 -8.60 -25.52 21.31
N ARG A 18 -8.82 -24.97 20.10
CA ARG A 18 -9.59 -25.63 19.04
C ARG A 18 -8.72 -25.89 17.82
N PRO A 19 -8.24 -27.11 17.59
CA PRO A 19 -7.24 -27.41 16.55
C PRO A 19 -7.76 -27.17 15.11
N LYS A 20 -9.07 -27.08 14.93
CA LYS A 20 -9.70 -26.83 13.62
C LYS A 20 -9.96 -25.34 13.36
N VAL A 21 -9.68 -24.45 14.32
CA VAL A 21 -9.86 -23.01 14.16
C VAL A 21 -8.57 -22.38 13.65
N LYS A 22 -8.67 -21.68 12.54
CA LYS A 22 -7.60 -20.83 11.99
C LYS A 22 -8.10 -19.40 11.98
N LEU A 23 -7.34 -18.49 12.57
CA LEU A 23 -7.63 -17.06 12.56
C LEU A 23 -6.71 -16.38 11.56
N ILE A 24 -7.31 -15.70 10.60
CA ILE A 24 -6.59 -14.87 9.63
C ILE A 24 -6.95 -13.41 9.91
N VAL A 25 -5.93 -12.60 10.18
CA VAL A 25 -6.08 -11.15 10.36
C VAL A 25 -5.41 -10.47 9.19
N CYS A 26 -6.17 -9.68 8.46
CA CYS A 26 -5.71 -8.94 7.29
C CYS A 26 -5.83 -7.44 7.55
N GLY A 27 -4.92 -6.67 7.01
CA GLY A 27 -4.94 -5.21 7.05
C GLY A 27 -3.86 -4.63 6.18
N SER A 28 -3.97 -3.33 5.85
CA SER A 28 -2.89 -2.61 5.17
C SER A 28 -1.62 -2.61 6.04
N ALA A 29 -0.44 -2.58 5.40
CA ALA A 29 0.88 -2.57 6.06
C ALA A 29 1.13 -1.26 6.82
N THR A 30 0.20 -0.87 7.65
CA THR A 30 0.24 0.36 8.42
C THR A 30 0.99 0.16 9.73
N THR A 31 1.38 1.27 10.32
CA THR A 31 1.96 1.36 11.67
C THR A 31 1.14 0.56 12.70
N TRP A 32 -0.18 0.48 12.51
CA TRP A 32 -1.06 -0.28 13.39
C TRP A 32 -0.79 -1.79 13.33
N MET A 33 -0.73 -2.37 12.13
CA MET A 33 -0.45 -3.82 11.97
C MET A 33 0.92 -4.18 12.52
N THR A 34 1.94 -3.38 12.17
CA THR A 34 3.33 -3.67 12.54
C THR A 34 3.59 -3.43 14.02
N ASN A 35 3.15 -2.29 14.56
CA ASN A 35 3.51 -1.86 15.91
C ASN A 35 2.50 -2.31 16.96
N LYS A 36 1.23 -2.44 16.59
CA LYS A 36 0.17 -2.81 17.55
C LYS A 36 -0.18 -4.29 17.54
N LEU A 37 -0.21 -4.92 16.37
CA LEU A 37 -0.54 -6.34 16.29
C LEU A 37 0.71 -7.23 16.38
N LEU A 38 1.70 -7.00 15.52
CA LEU A 38 2.92 -7.84 15.48
C LEU A 38 3.91 -7.47 16.59
N GLY A 39 3.97 -6.19 16.96
CA GLY A 39 4.83 -5.68 18.04
C GLY A 39 4.17 -5.68 19.42
N ASP A 40 2.96 -6.23 19.57
CA ASP A 40 2.28 -6.28 20.84
C ASP A 40 3.06 -7.14 21.85
N LYS A 41 3.28 -6.59 23.03
CA LYS A 41 3.91 -7.30 24.16
C LYS A 41 2.90 -7.90 25.12
N GLY A 42 1.60 -7.81 24.77
CA GLY A 42 0.47 -8.34 25.57
C GLY A 42 0.10 -9.77 25.24
N GLY A 43 -1.19 -10.09 25.37
CA GLY A 43 -1.71 -11.45 25.23
C GLY A 43 -1.64 -12.06 23.84
N LEU A 44 -1.43 -11.24 22.80
CA LEU A 44 -1.18 -11.69 21.41
C LEU A 44 0.30 -11.87 21.08
N HIS A 45 1.20 -11.60 22.03
CA HIS A 45 2.64 -11.79 21.83
C HIS A 45 2.96 -13.23 21.45
N ASN A 46 3.76 -13.42 20.39
CA ASN A 46 4.13 -14.74 19.84
C ASN A 46 2.94 -15.64 19.43
N ARG A 47 1.74 -15.07 19.22
CA ARG A 47 0.57 -15.82 18.74
C ARG A 47 0.43 -15.82 17.22
N VAL A 48 1.10 -14.88 16.55
CA VAL A 48 1.17 -14.86 15.08
C VAL A 48 2.13 -15.95 14.63
N THR A 49 1.58 -17.01 14.04
CA THR A 49 2.37 -18.17 13.58
C THR A 49 2.96 -17.98 12.19
N ARG A 50 2.30 -17.18 11.35
CA ARG A 50 2.76 -16.95 9.97
C ARG A 50 2.36 -15.55 9.49
N PRO A 51 3.25 -14.57 9.52
CA PRO A 51 3.04 -13.32 8.83
C PRO A 51 3.19 -13.52 7.31
N LEU A 52 2.27 -12.95 6.54
CA LEU A 52 2.30 -12.91 5.08
C LEU A 52 2.29 -11.45 4.65
N HIS A 53 3.31 -11.04 3.91
CA HIS A 53 3.35 -9.74 3.27
C HIS A 53 2.93 -9.93 1.81
N LEU A 54 1.74 -9.41 1.46
CA LEU A 54 1.26 -9.42 0.10
C LEU A 54 1.81 -8.17 -0.60
N VAL A 55 2.61 -8.40 -1.61
CA VAL A 55 3.13 -7.35 -2.48
C VAL A 55 2.24 -7.20 -3.72
N PRO A 56 2.26 -6.02 -4.39
CA PRO A 56 1.61 -5.86 -5.69
C PRO A 56 2.11 -6.90 -6.71
N PHE A 57 1.31 -7.18 -7.71
CA PHE A 57 1.72 -8.04 -8.81
C PHE A 57 2.98 -7.53 -9.49
N THR A 58 3.84 -8.43 -9.89
CA THR A 58 4.93 -8.16 -10.83
C THR A 58 4.35 -7.86 -12.21
N LEU A 59 5.18 -7.34 -13.12
CA LEU A 59 4.74 -7.10 -14.50
C LEU A 59 4.22 -8.38 -15.19
N LEU A 60 4.89 -9.52 -14.95
CA LEU A 60 4.44 -10.81 -15.49
C LEU A 60 3.08 -11.23 -14.90
N GLU A 61 2.91 -11.12 -13.60
CA GLU A 61 1.62 -11.46 -12.95
C GLU A 61 0.51 -10.49 -13.39
N THR A 62 0.85 -9.23 -13.66
CA THR A 62 -0.09 -8.25 -14.23
C THR A 62 -0.52 -8.68 -15.63
N GLU A 63 0.42 -9.06 -16.51
CA GLU A 63 0.11 -9.60 -17.86
C GLU A 63 -0.83 -10.79 -17.76
N GLN A 64 -0.52 -11.77 -16.90
CA GLN A 64 -1.36 -12.96 -16.68
C GLN A 64 -2.76 -12.61 -16.12
N TYR A 65 -2.82 -11.64 -15.20
CA TYR A 65 -4.09 -11.18 -14.65
C TYR A 65 -4.97 -10.52 -15.71
N LEU A 66 -4.41 -9.62 -16.53
CA LEU A 66 -5.12 -8.96 -17.63
C LEU A 66 -5.63 -9.99 -18.65
N GLN A 67 -4.82 -10.97 -19.03
CA GLN A 67 -5.24 -12.06 -19.88
C GLN A 67 -6.42 -12.86 -19.29
N SER A 68 -6.42 -13.10 -17.97
CA SER A 68 -7.54 -13.76 -17.28
C SER A 68 -8.84 -12.95 -17.32
N MET A 69 -8.75 -11.65 -17.53
CA MET A 69 -9.88 -10.73 -17.70
C MET A 69 -10.28 -10.55 -19.19
N ASN A 70 -9.71 -11.32 -20.11
CA ASN A 70 -9.86 -11.20 -21.57
C ASN A 70 -9.34 -9.84 -22.11
N ILE A 71 -8.34 -9.27 -21.47
CA ILE A 71 -7.61 -8.09 -21.94
C ILE A 71 -6.34 -8.59 -22.60
N ASP A 72 -6.34 -8.63 -23.94
CA ASP A 72 -5.20 -9.09 -24.73
C ASP A 72 -4.44 -7.91 -25.33
N TRP A 73 -3.81 -7.14 -24.45
CA TRP A 73 -2.99 -6.00 -24.82
C TRP A 73 -1.57 -6.42 -25.21
N SER A 74 -0.94 -5.63 -26.05
CA SER A 74 0.49 -5.76 -26.34
C SER A 74 1.31 -5.57 -25.05
N ARG A 75 2.53 -6.13 -25.05
CA ARG A 75 3.45 -5.95 -23.89
C ARG A 75 3.75 -4.49 -23.57
N GLN A 76 3.74 -3.63 -24.59
CA GLN A 76 3.90 -2.19 -24.37
C GLN A 76 2.70 -1.63 -23.61
N GLU A 77 1.48 -1.95 -24.01
CA GLU A 77 0.27 -1.49 -23.32
C GLU A 77 0.18 -2.06 -21.89
N VAL A 78 0.59 -3.31 -21.68
CA VAL A 78 0.69 -3.91 -20.32
C VAL A 78 1.70 -3.15 -19.47
N LEU A 79 2.85 -2.78 -20.03
CA LEU A 79 3.86 -1.97 -19.34
C LEU A 79 3.31 -0.58 -19.00
N ASP A 80 2.65 0.07 -19.94
CA ASP A 80 2.06 1.39 -19.75
C ASP A 80 0.95 1.34 -18.68
N ALA A 81 0.09 0.33 -18.70
CA ALA A 81 -0.92 0.09 -17.66
C ALA A 81 -0.26 -0.12 -16.28
N TYR A 82 0.81 -0.92 -16.23
CA TYR A 82 1.57 -1.15 -15.00
C TYR A 82 2.21 0.12 -14.46
N MET A 83 2.73 0.98 -15.33
CA MET A 83 3.31 2.27 -14.93
C MET A 83 2.26 3.26 -14.39
N ILE A 84 1.01 3.16 -14.85
CA ILE A 84 -0.10 4.03 -14.42
C ILE A 84 -0.79 3.50 -13.15
N LEU A 85 -1.13 2.20 -13.13
CA LEU A 85 -1.97 1.59 -12.09
C LEU A 85 -1.16 0.80 -11.05
N GLY A 86 0.10 0.52 -11.35
CA GLY A 86 0.91 -0.44 -10.58
C GLY A 86 0.40 -1.87 -10.71
N GLY A 87 0.95 -2.77 -9.90
CA GLY A 87 0.51 -4.15 -9.82
C GLY A 87 -0.61 -4.40 -8.81
N THR A 88 -1.39 -3.37 -8.44
CA THR A 88 -2.45 -3.50 -7.44
C THR A 88 -3.69 -4.16 -8.05
N PRO A 89 -4.09 -5.38 -7.62
CA PRO A 89 -5.20 -6.11 -8.23
C PRO A 89 -6.51 -5.31 -8.28
N PHE A 90 -6.78 -4.51 -7.26
CA PHE A 90 -7.97 -3.67 -7.22
C PHE A 90 -8.01 -2.69 -8.40
N TYR A 91 -6.94 -1.95 -8.66
CA TYR A 91 -6.91 -0.99 -9.77
C TYR A 91 -6.97 -1.68 -11.13
N LEU A 92 -6.28 -2.82 -11.27
CA LEU A 92 -6.31 -3.61 -12.49
C LEU A 92 -7.71 -4.19 -12.76
N SER A 93 -8.48 -4.53 -11.72
CA SER A 93 -9.84 -5.06 -11.86
C SER A 93 -10.86 -4.04 -12.37
N LEU A 94 -10.51 -2.76 -12.35
CA LEU A 94 -11.36 -1.70 -12.89
C LEU A 94 -11.24 -1.53 -14.41
N LEU A 95 -10.25 -2.17 -15.02
CA LEU A 95 -10.04 -2.12 -16.47
C LEU A 95 -11.11 -2.91 -17.21
N ARG A 96 -11.57 -2.36 -18.31
CA ARG A 96 -12.60 -2.92 -19.17
C ARG A 96 -11.97 -3.51 -20.44
N PRO A 97 -12.28 -4.76 -20.78
CA PRO A 97 -11.69 -5.43 -21.94
C PRO A 97 -12.18 -4.90 -23.29
N ASP A 98 -13.34 -4.23 -23.30
CA ASP A 98 -13.94 -3.62 -24.50
C ASP A 98 -13.36 -2.23 -24.83
N LEU A 99 -12.46 -1.71 -24.01
CA LEU A 99 -11.83 -0.40 -24.17
C LEU A 99 -10.32 -0.51 -24.38
N SER A 100 -9.77 0.43 -25.15
CA SER A 100 -8.32 0.61 -25.22
C SER A 100 -7.74 1.08 -23.88
N LEU A 101 -6.42 0.96 -23.68
CA LEU A 101 -5.76 1.48 -22.48
C LEU A 101 -6.06 2.99 -22.28
N THR A 102 -5.97 3.79 -23.34
CA THR A 102 -6.22 5.24 -23.26
C THR A 102 -7.65 5.55 -22.82
N GLN A 103 -8.63 4.83 -23.35
CA GLN A 103 -10.02 4.97 -22.95
C GLN A 103 -10.28 4.56 -21.50
N ASN A 104 -9.67 3.46 -21.06
CA ASN A 104 -9.71 3.04 -19.66
C ASN A 104 -9.12 4.12 -18.74
N VAL A 105 -7.98 4.69 -19.09
CA VAL A 105 -7.33 5.75 -18.31
C VAL A 105 -8.21 7.00 -18.25
N ASP A 106 -8.83 7.39 -19.37
CA ASP A 106 -9.74 8.54 -19.41
C ASP A 106 -10.95 8.33 -18.50
N GLU A 107 -11.60 7.16 -18.58
CA GLU A 107 -12.73 6.82 -17.71
C GLU A 107 -12.35 6.78 -16.22
N LEU A 108 -11.20 6.17 -15.89
CA LEU A 108 -10.81 5.97 -14.50
C LEU A 108 -10.32 7.25 -13.79
N PHE A 109 -9.69 8.18 -14.52
CA PHE A 109 -9.04 9.34 -13.91
C PHE A 109 -9.62 10.70 -14.31
N PHE A 110 -10.15 10.85 -15.54
CA PHE A 110 -10.45 12.17 -16.11
C PHE A 110 -11.94 12.41 -16.37
N SER A 111 -12.76 11.38 -16.52
CA SER A 111 -14.22 11.53 -16.68
C SER A 111 -14.87 12.24 -15.49
N GLY A 112 -16.09 12.74 -15.65
CA GLY A 112 -16.85 13.43 -14.60
C GLY A 112 -16.98 12.60 -13.33
N ASP A 113 -17.26 11.30 -13.50
CA ASP A 113 -17.49 10.32 -12.43
C ASP A 113 -16.31 9.38 -12.21
N ALA A 114 -15.09 9.82 -12.58
CA ALA A 114 -13.88 9.00 -12.50
C ALA A 114 -13.62 8.45 -11.11
N VAL A 115 -13.61 7.11 -10.99
CA VAL A 115 -13.50 6.38 -9.72
C VAL A 115 -12.17 6.69 -9.01
N LEU A 116 -11.08 6.86 -9.77
CA LEU A 116 -9.74 7.07 -9.21
C LEU A 116 -9.35 8.55 -9.07
N ARG A 117 -10.22 9.49 -9.46
CA ARG A 117 -9.93 10.93 -9.35
C ARG A 117 -9.49 11.36 -7.95
N SER A 118 -10.15 10.85 -6.93
CA SER A 118 -9.89 11.19 -5.53
C SER A 118 -9.05 10.16 -4.79
N GLU A 119 -8.68 9.07 -5.46
CA GLU A 119 -8.02 7.91 -4.84
C GLU A 119 -6.71 8.29 -4.15
N TYR A 120 -5.88 9.11 -4.80
CA TYR A 120 -4.64 9.60 -4.22
C TYR A 120 -4.84 10.25 -2.84
N SER A 121 -5.86 11.08 -2.71
CA SER A 121 -6.15 11.76 -1.44
C SER A 121 -6.74 10.83 -0.39
N PHE A 122 -7.61 9.90 -0.80
CA PHE A 122 -8.21 8.92 0.10
C PHE A 122 -7.20 7.89 0.58
N LEU A 123 -6.33 7.42 -0.30
CA LEU A 123 -5.29 6.45 0.01
C LEU A 123 -4.39 6.96 1.15
N PHE A 124 -3.84 8.17 1.02
CA PHE A 124 -2.99 8.75 2.06
C PHE A 124 -3.72 8.94 3.40
N LYS A 125 -4.98 9.37 3.37
CA LYS A 125 -5.80 9.53 4.58
C LYS A 125 -6.10 8.19 5.26
N SER A 126 -6.28 7.13 4.49
CA SER A 126 -6.57 5.80 5.01
C SER A 126 -5.35 5.11 5.60
N LEU A 127 -4.17 5.37 5.05
CA LEU A 127 -2.92 4.72 5.46
C LEU A 127 -2.21 5.44 6.61
N PHE A 128 -2.30 6.77 6.66
CA PHE A 128 -1.48 7.58 7.55
C PHE A 128 -2.28 8.60 8.36
N ASN A 129 -2.03 8.64 9.68
CA ASN A 129 -2.69 9.60 10.57
C ASN A 129 -2.35 11.06 10.21
N GLU A 130 -1.09 11.33 9.84
CA GLU A 130 -0.58 12.65 9.42
C GLU A 130 -0.36 12.69 7.91
N ALA A 131 -1.38 12.38 7.13
CA ALA A 131 -1.32 12.25 5.67
C ALA A 131 -0.63 13.43 4.95
N ALA A 132 -0.68 14.64 5.51
CA ALA A 132 -0.08 15.83 4.92
C ALA A 132 1.45 15.74 4.77
N LEU A 133 2.16 15.23 5.80
CA LEU A 133 3.60 15.06 5.74
C LEU A 133 3.99 14.02 4.69
N TYR A 134 3.31 12.89 4.70
CA TYR A 134 3.56 11.79 3.77
C TYR A 134 3.36 12.22 2.31
N ARG A 135 2.28 12.93 2.02
CA ARG A 135 2.02 13.49 0.69
C ARG A 135 3.11 14.44 0.25
N ARG A 136 3.50 15.40 1.10
CA ARG A 136 4.56 16.35 0.78
C ARG A 136 5.89 15.68 0.46
N ILE A 137 6.22 14.59 1.15
CA ILE A 137 7.45 13.81 0.86
C ILE A 137 7.33 13.15 -0.51
N VAL A 138 6.21 12.47 -0.82
CA VAL A 138 6.01 11.79 -2.10
C VAL A 138 5.96 12.79 -3.25
N GLU A 139 5.22 13.89 -3.10
CA GLU A 139 5.15 14.97 -4.09
C GLU A 139 6.52 15.60 -4.36
N LEU A 140 7.32 15.84 -3.33
CA LEU A 140 8.69 16.34 -3.51
C LEU A 140 9.55 15.35 -4.29
N LEU A 141 9.53 14.08 -3.91
CA LEU A 141 10.34 13.04 -4.54
C LEU A 141 9.92 12.76 -5.98
N SER A 142 8.65 12.94 -6.34
CA SER A 142 8.16 12.78 -7.70
C SER A 142 8.71 13.84 -8.68
N THR A 143 9.25 14.95 -8.17
CA THR A 143 9.84 16.01 -9.00
C THR A 143 11.29 15.72 -9.38
N THR A 144 11.90 14.66 -8.86
CA THR A 144 13.31 14.34 -9.11
C THR A 144 13.48 12.93 -9.68
N LEU A 145 14.35 12.77 -10.67
CA LEU A 145 14.68 11.48 -11.27
C LEU A 145 15.75 10.71 -10.48
N MET A 146 16.60 11.42 -9.73
CA MET A 146 17.77 10.84 -9.05
C MET A 146 17.53 10.50 -7.59
N GLY A 147 16.31 10.75 -7.09
CA GLY A 147 16.02 10.65 -5.66
C GLY A 147 16.63 11.80 -4.87
N MET A 148 16.52 11.74 -3.54
CA MET A 148 17.03 12.77 -2.62
C MET A 148 17.60 12.14 -1.36
N THR A 149 18.61 12.81 -0.77
CA THR A 149 19.06 12.44 0.56
C THR A 149 18.06 12.92 1.62
N ARG A 150 18.14 12.35 2.83
CA ARG A 150 17.33 12.80 3.94
C ARG A 150 17.52 14.30 4.25
N GLN A 151 18.75 14.78 4.14
CA GLN A 151 19.07 16.20 4.38
C GLN A 151 18.43 17.11 3.33
N ASP A 152 18.40 16.68 2.07
CA ASP A 152 17.74 17.42 0.99
C ASP A 152 16.22 17.50 1.21
N ILE A 153 15.60 16.41 1.66
CA ILE A 153 14.18 16.39 2.00
C ILE A 153 13.88 17.40 3.13
N VAL A 154 14.65 17.36 4.21
CA VAL A 154 14.53 18.28 5.35
C VAL A 154 14.62 19.74 4.89
N LYS A 155 15.64 20.05 4.08
CA LYS A 155 15.88 21.40 3.56
C LYS A 155 14.76 21.87 2.62
N SER A 156 14.35 21.00 1.69
CA SER A 156 13.34 21.35 0.68
C SER A 156 11.96 21.53 1.28
N LEU A 157 11.56 20.65 2.19
CA LEU A 157 10.27 20.75 2.88
C LEU A 157 10.27 21.74 4.04
N LYS A 158 11.43 22.28 4.44
CA LYS A 158 11.61 23.17 5.61
C LYS A 158 11.00 22.57 6.87
N ILE A 159 11.31 21.31 7.13
CA ILE A 159 10.83 20.56 8.30
C ILE A 159 12.00 20.23 9.25
N THR A 160 11.68 19.86 10.47
CA THR A 160 12.67 19.43 11.45
C THR A 160 13.08 17.98 11.19
N ASP A 161 14.39 17.71 11.27
CA ASP A 161 14.90 16.34 11.26
C ASP A 161 14.67 15.69 12.63
N ASN A 162 13.64 14.88 12.73
CA ASN A 162 13.21 14.25 13.98
C ASN A 162 12.66 12.82 13.76
N GLY A 163 12.17 12.21 14.83
CA GLY A 163 11.59 10.86 14.80
C GLY A 163 10.36 10.74 13.89
N ASN A 164 9.53 11.78 13.79
CA ASN A 164 8.35 11.76 12.91
C ASN A 164 8.74 11.63 11.44
N LEU A 165 9.81 12.31 11.00
CA LEU A 165 10.33 12.16 9.65
C LEU A 165 10.87 10.73 9.42
N THR A 166 11.57 10.16 10.41
CA THR A 166 12.06 8.78 10.33
C THR A 166 10.89 7.80 10.17
N GLU A 167 9.88 7.94 11.01
CA GLU A 167 8.67 7.11 10.94
C GLU A 167 7.95 7.27 9.60
N ALA A 168 7.82 8.50 9.10
CA ALA A 168 7.18 8.75 7.82
C ALA A 168 7.92 8.08 6.66
N LEU A 169 9.24 8.21 6.59
CA LEU A 169 10.06 7.58 5.56
C LEU A 169 10.00 6.05 5.66
N ASP A 170 10.07 5.49 6.87
CA ASP A 170 9.98 4.03 7.07
C ASP A 170 8.62 3.48 6.65
N ASN A 171 7.55 4.17 7.00
CA ASN A 171 6.20 3.78 6.61
C ASN A 171 5.98 3.86 5.09
N LEU A 172 6.47 4.92 4.44
CA LEU A 172 6.40 5.06 2.98
C LEU A 172 7.17 3.93 2.26
N VAL A 173 8.32 3.52 2.81
CA VAL A 173 9.07 2.36 2.28
C VAL A 173 8.30 1.06 2.49
N ARG A 174 7.71 0.85 3.67
CA ARG A 174 6.91 -0.36 3.97
C ARG A 174 5.65 -0.49 3.14
N CYS A 175 5.08 0.64 2.71
CA CYS A 175 3.89 0.70 1.85
C CYS A 175 4.24 0.78 0.35
N ASP A 176 5.51 0.55 -0.02
CA ASP A 176 6.02 0.57 -1.40
C ASP A 176 5.86 1.90 -2.16
N PHE A 177 5.62 3.01 -1.44
CA PHE A 177 5.64 4.36 -2.04
C PHE A 177 7.05 4.84 -2.34
N LEU A 178 8.04 4.41 -1.56
CA LEU A 178 9.44 4.79 -1.70
C LEU A 178 10.35 3.57 -1.70
N ARG A 179 11.48 3.72 -2.37
CA ARG A 179 12.60 2.78 -2.29
C ARG A 179 13.82 3.49 -1.72
N ARG A 180 14.59 2.78 -0.89
CA ARG A 180 15.89 3.24 -0.40
C ARG A 180 16.99 2.60 -1.23
N TYR A 181 17.91 3.44 -1.65
CA TYR A 181 19.16 3.02 -2.27
C TYR A 181 20.30 3.40 -1.34
N GLN A 182 21.29 2.55 -1.25
CA GLN A 182 22.59 2.92 -0.67
C GLN A 182 23.36 3.68 -1.73
N ALA A 183 23.82 4.90 -1.38
CA ALA A 183 24.71 5.69 -2.23
C ALA A 183 26.15 5.17 -2.12
#